data_2b8225b63c073d4002b7e35acc9dfb56
#
_entry.id   2b8225b63c073d4002b7e35acc9dfb56
#
_cell.length_a   1.000
_cell.length_b   1.000
_cell.length_c   1.000
_cell.angle_alpha   90.00
_cell.angle_beta   90.00
_cell.angle_gamma   90.00
#
_symmetry.space_group_name_H-M   'P 1'
#
loop_
_entity.id
_entity.type
_entity.pdbx_description
1 polymer ?
#
loop_
_entity_poly.entity_id
_entity_poly.type
_entity_poly.pdbx_seq_one_letter_code
_entity_poly.pdbx_strand_id
1 'polypeptide(L)'
;MTGFNLDFSKAQQGNEIKDGTYEVVVNKAVENATKSGAEFIDIDLIVRNDVDQPFQNKHIFAKIWKAKATGKYNEGMIMAIAQALQLEDGKSYNGFDELLSDFVLKTASVRVKTEESNGYKNVNVKSWDKTNTRGVMNHQFKNGDEPSFGPERSRATTVRNDNLPF
;
A
#
# COMPACT_ATOMS: atom_id res chain seq x y z
N MET A 1 -13.17 16.44 39.25
CA MET A 1 -12.62 15.79 39.04
C MET A 1 -12.05 15.72 38.82
N THR A 2 -11.81 15.55 38.87
CA THR A 2 -11.11 15.68 38.57
C THR A 2 -10.17 14.82 38.22
N GLY A 3 -9.89 13.89 38.31
CA GLY A 3 -8.98 13.03 37.79
C GLY A 3 -9.31 12.56 36.41
N PHE A 4 -8.38 11.88 35.78
CA PHE A 4 -8.60 11.28 34.51
C PHE A 4 -8.45 9.77 34.70
N ASN A 5 -9.51 9.03 34.42
CA ASN A 5 -9.46 7.60 34.56
C ASN A 5 -9.18 6.94 33.25
N LEU A 6 -8.23 6.03 33.25
CA LEU A 6 -7.94 5.28 32.05
C LEU A 6 -9.02 4.25 31.85
N ASP A 7 -9.60 4.27 30.66
CA ASP A 7 -10.61 3.30 30.33
C ASP A 7 -10.35 2.93 28.88
N PHE A 8 -9.68 1.83 28.69
CA PHE A 8 -9.27 1.43 27.36
C PHE A 8 -10.42 1.01 26.45
N SER A 9 -11.60 0.82 27.03
CA SER A 9 -12.74 0.54 26.19
C SER A 9 -13.13 1.79 25.39
N LYS A 10 -12.68 2.95 25.83
CA LYS A 10 -12.94 4.19 25.13
C LYS A 10 -11.82 4.55 24.16
N ALA A 11 -10.82 3.72 24.03
CA ALA A 11 -9.75 3.97 23.08
C ALA A 11 -10.33 4.02 21.68
N GLN A 12 -9.60 4.69 20.79
CA GLN A 12 -10.09 4.90 19.45
C GLN A 12 -10.09 3.66 18.63
N GLN A 13 -10.76 2.63 19.10
CA GLN A 13 -10.79 1.41 18.36
C GLN A 13 -11.75 1.48 17.22
N GLY A 14 -12.69 2.35 17.28
CA GLY A 14 -13.61 2.55 16.18
C GLY A 14 -12.92 3.11 14.95
N ASN A 15 -11.65 3.51 15.08
CA ASN A 15 -10.92 4.02 13.95
C ASN A 15 -10.20 2.93 13.18
N GLU A 16 -10.23 1.71 13.66
CA GLU A 16 -9.58 0.63 12.93
C GLU A 16 -10.44 0.25 11.75
N ILE A 17 -9.80 0.01 10.62
CA ILE A 17 -10.55 -0.33 9.43
C ILE A 17 -11.15 -1.73 9.59
N LYS A 18 -12.34 -1.92 9.10
CA LYS A 18 -13.03 -3.19 9.22
C LYS A 18 -12.89 -3.99 7.94
N ASP A 19 -13.10 -5.31 8.05
CA ASP A 19 -13.07 -6.18 6.89
C ASP A 19 -14.05 -5.68 5.84
N GLY A 20 -13.65 -5.66 4.61
CA GLY A 20 -14.51 -5.21 3.53
C GLY A 20 -13.70 -4.82 2.31
N THR A 21 -14.38 -4.23 1.36
CA THR A 21 -13.77 -3.80 0.11
C THR A 21 -13.76 -2.27 0.08
N TYR A 22 -12.63 -1.71 -0.27
CA TYR A 22 -12.46 -0.26 -0.24
C TYR A 22 -11.81 0.24 -1.52
N GLU A 23 -12.22 1.43 -1.96
CA GLU A 23 -11.54 2.13 -3.04
C GLU A 23 -10.36 2.87 -2.43
N VAL A 24 -9.18 2.64 -2.98
CA VAL A 24 -7.95 3.19 -2.39
C VAL A 24 -7.11 3.87 -3.45
N VAL A 25 -6.20 4.71 -3.00
CA VAL A 25 -5.18 5.31 -3.84
C VAL A 25 -3.83 4.95 -3.25
N VAL A 26 -2.87 4.69 -4.09
CA VAL A 26 -1.52 4.37 -3.62
C VAL A 26 -0.81 5.66 -3.25
N ASN A 27 -0.43 5.76 -1.98
CA ASN A 27 0.28 6.92 -1.48
C ASN A 27 1.78 6.73 -1.54
N LYS A 28 2.25 5.51 -1.42
CA LYS A 28 3.68 5.24 -1.42
C LYS A 28 3.90 3.77 -1.76
N ALA A 29 4.93 3.47 -2.49
CA ALA A 29 5.31 2.09 -2.78
C ALA A 29 6.83 2.03 -2.83
N VAL A 30 7.44 1.39 -1.86
CA VAL A 30 8.90 1.33 -1.76
C VAL A 30 9.33 -0.04 -1.26
N GLU A 31 10.55 -0.39 -1.55
CA GLU A 31 11.15 -1.60 -1.02
C GLU A 31 11.77 -1.27 0.33
N ASN A 32 11.63 -2.14 1.28
CA ASN A 32 12.14 -1.91 2.62
C ASN A 32 12.71 -3.22 3.16
N ALA A 33 13.29 -3.19 4.34
CA ALA A 33 13.87 -4.39 4.95
C ALA A 33 13.74 -4.32 6.46
N THR A 34 13.59 -5.50 7.06
CA THR A 34 13.57 -5.57 8.53
C THR A 34 14.98 -5.59 9.04
N LYS A 35 15.15 -5.48 10.35
CA LYS A 35 16.47 -5.53 10.96
C LYS A 35 17.15 -6.86 10.70
N SER A 36 16.42 -7.92 10.53
CA SER A 36 16.99 -9.22 10.26
C SER A 36 17.35 -9.40 8.78
N GLY A 37 17.06 -8.43 7.96
CA GLY A 37 17.40 -8.49 6.55
C GLY A 37 16.32 -8.99 5.62
N ALA A 38 15.15 -9.30 6.14
CA ALA A 38 14.04 -9.73 5.28
C ALA A 38 13.54 -8.51 4.48
N GLU A 39 13.47 -8.68 3.18
CA GLU A 39 13.07 -7.57 2.31
C GLU A 39 11.62 -7.68 1.90
N PHE A 40 10.96 -6.56 1.73
CA PHE A 40 9.55 -6.53 1.35
C PHE A 40 9.23 -5.23 0.62
N ILE A 41 8.16 -5.29 -0.16
CA ILE A 41 7.59 -4.09 -0.77
C ILE A 41 6.54 -3.59 0.20
N ASP A 42 6.63 -2.31 0.55
CA ASP A 42 5.68 -1.68 1.46
C ASP A 42 4.82 -0.73 0.64
N ILE A 43 3.54 -1.04 0.52
CA ILE A 43 2.62 -0.20 -0.24
C ILE A 43 1.66 0.44 0.75
N ASP A 44 1.68 1.76 0.80
CA ASP A 44 0.79 2.52 1.67
C ASP A 44 -0.41 2.95 0.85
N LEU A 45 -1.57 2.42 1.19
CA LEU A 45 -2.82 2.75 0.52
C LEU A 45 -3.65 3.64 1.43
N ILE A 46 -4.34 4.59 0.85
CA ILE A 46 -5.25 5.43 1.62
C ILE A 46 -6.65 5.20 1.10
N VAL A 47 -7.61 5.00 2.01
CA VAL A 47 -9.01 4.86 1.64
C VAL A 47 -9.48 6.21 1.11
N ARG A 48 -9.96 6.22 -0.11
CA ARG A 48 -10.24 7.47 -0.83
C ARG A 48 -11.40 8.23 -0.21
N ASN A 49 -11.24 9.54 -0.14
CA ASN A 49 -12.29 10.41 0.39
C ASN A 49 -13.16 11.04 -0.70
N ASP A 50 -12.90 10.71 -1.97
CA ASP A 50 -13.74 11.15 -3.06
C ASP A 50 -14.76 10.06 -3.43
N VAL A 51 -14.84 9.00 -2.63
CA VAL A 51 -15.81 7.93 -2.80
C VAL A 51 -16.63 7.84 -1.53
N ASP A 52 -17.93 7.66 -1.64
CA ASP A 52 -18.79 7.54 -0.48
C ASP A 52 -18.60 6.17 0.14
N GLN A 53 -17.77 6.08 1.14
CA GLN A 53 -17.43 4.83 1.80
C GLN A 53 -16.93 5.12 3.21
N PRO A 54 -16.96 4.12 4.09
CA PRO A 54 -16.48 4.33 5.45
C PRO A 54 -14.96 4.32 5.50
N PHE A 55 -14.43 4.81 6.59
CA PHE A 55 -12.99 4.81 6.90
C PHE A 55 -12.16 5.64 5.93
N GLN A 56 -12.74 6.65 5.34
CA GLN A 56 -11.99 7.55 4.46
C GLN A 56 -10.74 8.06 5.16
N ASN A 57 -9.67 8.19 4.41
CA ASN A 57 -8.37 8.69 4.88
C ASN A 57 -7.60 7.71 5.77
N LYS A 58 -8.12 6.53 6.02
CA LYS A 58 -7.37 5.53 6.77
C LYS A 58 -6.35 4.88 5.86
N HIS A 59 -5.23 4.50 6.45
CA HIS A 59 -4.15 3.85 5.71
C HIS A 59 -4.28 2.34 5.79
N ILE A 60 -4.00 1.68 4.70
CA ILE A 60 -3.92 0.24 4.65
C ILE A 60 -2.53 -0.08 4.13
N PHE A 61 -1.75 -0.83 4.88
CA PHE A 61 -0.39 -1.16 4.48
C PHE A 61 -0.38 -2.57 3.89
N ALA A 62 -0.03 -2.66 2.63
CA ALA A 62 0.09 -3.95 1.97
C ALA A 62 1.56 -4.28 1.86
N LYS A 63 1.96 -5.43 2.36
CA LYS A 63 3.36 -5.82 2.33
C LYS A 63 3.51 -7.08 1.50
N ILE A 64 4.51 -7.10 0.65
CA ILE A 64 4.80 -8.25 -0.18
C ILE A 64 6.23 -8.67 0.15
N TRP A 65 6.38 -9.85 0.70
CA TRP A 65 7.67 -10.31 1.18
C TRP A 65 8.39 -11.13 0.13
N LYS A 66 9.71 -11.01 0.09
CA LYS A 66 10.50 -11.91 -0.73
C LYS A 66 10.44 -13.31 -0.12
N ALA A 67 10.38 -14.31 -0.97
CA ALA A 67 10.42 -15.68 -0.51
C ALA A 67 11.82 -15.99 -0.01
N LYS A 68 11.93 -16.61 1.16
CA LYS A 68 13.24 -16.92 1.69
C LYS A 68 13.97 -17.91 0.82
N ALA A 69 13.26 -18.83 0.23
CA ALA A 69 13.89 -19.87 -0.56
C ALA A 69 14.53 -19.36 -1.84
N THR A 70 13.97 -18.34 -2.45
CA THR A 70 14.45 -17.83 -3.74
C THR A 70 15.08 -16.46 -3.64
N GLY A 71 14.81 -15.72 -2.58
CA GLY A 71 15.23 -14.33 -2.47
C GLY A 71 14.52 -13.41 -3.44
N LYS A 72 13.37 -13.84 -3.95
CA LYS A 72 12.65 -13.07 -4.95
C LYS A 72 11.20 -12.86 -4.54
N TYR A 73 10.61 -11.83 -5.10
CA TYR A 73 9.19 -11.58 -4.91
C TYR A 73 8.38 -12.48 -5.84
N ASN A 74 7.13 -12.73 -5.48
CA ASN A 74 6.21 -13.44 -6.34
C ASN A 74 5.85 -12.52 -7.49
N GLU A 75 6.41 -12.79 -8.66
CA GLU A 75 6.20 -11.95 -9.83
C GLU A 75 4.72 -11.88 -10.20
N GLY A 76 4.01 -13.01 -10.10
CA GLY A 76 2.59 -13.02 -10.43
C GLY A 76 1.78 -12.09 -9.57
N MET A 77 2.13 -11.97 -8.27
CA MET A 77 1.43 -11.07 -7.39
C MET A 77 1.71 -9.62 -7.77
N ILE A 78 2.96 -9.29 -8.11
CA ILE A 78 3.28 -7.93 -8.52
C ILE A 78 2.55 -7.59 -9.82
N MET A 79 2.46 -8.54 -10.74
CA MET A 79 1.75 -8.32 -11.99
C MET A 79 0.25 -8.14 -11.75
N ALA A 80 -0.32 -8.88 -10.81
CA ALA A 80 -1.74 -8.74 -10.48
C ALA A 80 -2.02 -7.36 -9.89
N ILE A 81 -1.12 -6.86 -9.06
CA ILE A 81 -1.29 -5.52 -8.48
C ILE A 81 -1.18 -4.48 -9.58
N ALA A 82 -0.19 -4.60 -10.46
CA ALA A 82 -0.02 -3.65 -11.56
C ALA A 82 -1.25 -3.65 -12.46
N GLN A 83 -1.82 -4.82 -12.69
CA GLN A 83 -3.02 -4.92 -13.51
C GLN A 83 -4.21 -4.24 -12.81
N ALA A 84 -4.36 -4.44 -11.51
CA ALA A 84 -5.43 -3.78 -10.75
C ALA A 84 -5.25 -2.27 -10.75
N LEU A 85 -4.02 -1.79 -10.70
CA LEU A 85 -3.74 -0.36 -10.75
C LEU A 85 -3.83 0.19 -12.16
N GLN A 86 -4.09 -0.69 -13.13
CA GLN A 86 -4.30 -0.31 -14.52
C GLN A 86 -3.07 0.31 -15.18
N LEU A 87 -1.90 -0.23 -14.84
CA LEU A 87 -0.68 0.16 -15.52
C LEU A 87 -0.69 -0.42 -16.94
N GLU A 88 0.11 0.16 -17.78
CA GLU A 88 0.11 -0.22 -19.20
C GLU A 88 0.79 -1.57 -19.41
N ASP A 89 0.08 -2.50 -20.01
CA ASP A 89 0.62 -3.82 -20.26
C ASP A 89 1.79 -3.70 -21.24
N GLY A 90 2.86 -4.39 -20.95
CA GLY A 90 4.02 -4.37 -21.81
C GLY A 90 4.98 -3.22 -21.56
N LYS A 91 4.62 -2.30 -20.66
CA LYS A 91 5.51 -1.17 -20.40
C LYS A 91 6.79 -1.66 -19.74
N SER A 92 7.91 -1.11 -20.17
CA SER A 92 9.21 -1.47 -19.62
C SER A 92 9.70 -0.41 -18.65
N TYR A 93 10.40 -0.84 -17.62
CA TYR A 93 10.97 0.05 -16.62
C TYR A 93 12.47 -0.20 -16.53
N ASN A 94 13.24 0.84 -16.29
CA ASN A 94 14.67 0.70 -16.18
C ASN A 94 15.09 0.04 -14.88
N GLY A 95 14.27 0.05 -13.90
CA GLY A 95 14.57 -0.58 -12.62
C GLY A 95 13.33 -0.79 -11.83
N PHE A 96 13.48 -1.56 -10.75
CA PHE A 96 12.35 -1.89 -9.90
C PHE A 96 11.78 -0.66 -9.21
N ASP A 97 12.64 0.30 -8.86
CA ASP A 97 12.18 1.52 -8.22
C ASP A 97 11.27 2.33 -9.13
N GLU A 98 11.53 2.30 -10.43
CA GLU A 98 10.68 3.01 -11.37
C GLU A 98 9.30 2.35 -11.45
N LEU A 99 9.26 1.03 -11.41
CA LEU A 99 8.00 0.32 -11.42
C LEU A 99 7.20 0.71 -10.18
N LEU A 100 7.80 0.70 -9.01
CA LEU A 100 7.09 1.04 -7.79
C LEU A 100 6.66 2.50 -7.79
N SER A 101 7.47 3.38 -8.35
CA SER A 101 7.07 4.78 -8.45
C SER A 101 5.84 4.96 -9.33
N ASP A 102 5.69 4.10 -10.31
CA ASP A 102 4.53 4.20 -11.21
C ASP A 102 3.25 3.69 -10.53
N PHE A 103 3.37 3.01 -9.39
CA PHE A 103 2.21 2.61 -8.63
C PHE A 103 1.58 3.82 -7.91
N VAL A 104 2.38 4.83 -7.60
CA VAL A 104 1.93 5.95 -6.77
C VAL A 104 0.87 6.76 -7.50
N LEU A 105 -0.16 7.12 -6.78
CA LEU A 105 -1.33 7.87 -7.28
C LEU A 105 -2.27 7.02 -8.14
N LYS A 106 -1.97 5.76 -8.33
CA LYS A 106 -2.91 4.89 -9.02
C LYS A 106 -3.98 4.43 -8.04
N THR A 107 -5.10 4.01 -8.54
CA THR A 107 -6.24 3.64 -7.73
C THR A 107 -6.60 2.18 -7.95
N ALA A 108 -7.23 1.60 -6.96
CA ALA A 108 -7.66 0.20 -7.05
C ALA A 108 -8.79 -0.03 -6.06
N SER A 109 -9.43 -1.17 -6.20
CA SER A 109 -10.41 -1.67 -5.23
C SER A 109 -9.74 -2.84 -4.52
N VAL A 110 -9.62 -2.79 -3.21
CA VAL A 110 -8.96 -3.87 -2.47
C VAL A 110 -9.89 -4.44 -1.42
N ARG A 111 -9.82 -5.75 -1.25
CA ARG A 111 -10.55 -6.40 -0.19
C ARG A 111 -9.59 -6.68 0.93
N VAL A 112 -9.96 -6.28 2.13
CA VAL A 112 -9.09 -6.42 3.28
C VAL A 112 -9.75 -7.28 4.34
N LYS A 113 -8.91 -7.94 5.12
CA LYS A 113 -9.37 -8.76 6.21
C LYS A 113 -8.41 -8.60 7.38
N THR A 114 -8.95 -8.48 8.57
CA THR A 114 -8.14 -8.44 9.78
C THR A 114 -7.83 -9.87 10.18
N GLU A 115 -6.57 -10.17 10.36
CA GLU A 115 -6.12 -11.50 10.74
C GLU A 115 -5.24 -11.41 11.97
N GLU A 116 -5.32 -12.44 12.80
CA GLU A 116 -4.56 -12.44 14.03
C GLU A 116 -3.41 -13.42 13.92
N SER A 117 -2.24 -13.00 14.35
CA SER A 117 -1.08 -13.86 14.32
C SER A 117 -0.22 -13.52 15.54
N ASN A 118 0.13 -14.52 16.31
CA ASN A 118 0.97 -14.32 17.51
C ASN A 118 0.44 -13.24 18.43
N GLY A 119 -0.87 -13.14 18.55
CA GLY A 119 -1.48 -12.16 19.44
C GLY A 119 -1.63 -10.77 18.86
N TYR A 120 -1.17 -10.56 17.63
CA TYR A 120 -1.28 -9.26 16.98
C TYR A 120 -2.31 -9.31 15.87
N LYS A 121 -3.04 -8.22 15.70
CA LYS A 121 -4.01 -8.11 14.63
C LYS A 121 -3.40 -7.33 13.49
N ASN A 122 -3.54 -7.85 12.28
CA ASN A 122 -3.03 -7.18 11.09
C ASN A 122 -4.13 -7.08 10.06
N VAL A 123 -4.22 -5.94 9.41
CA VAL A 123 -5.16 -5.75 8.32
C VAL A 123 -4.42 -6.11 7.05
N ASN A 124 -4.88 -7.14 6.37
CA ASN A 124 -4.19 -7.63 5.19
C ASN A 124 -5.05 -7.47 3.95
N VAL A 125 -4.42 -7.11 2.85
CA VAL A 125 -5.12 -7.01 1.57
C VAL A 125 -5.19 -8.41 0.98
N LYS A 126 -6.39 -8.91 0.78
CA LYS A 126 -6.60 -10.27 0.30
C LYS A 126 -6.81 -10.33 -1.21
N SER A 127 -7.25 -9.28 -1.82
CA SER A 127 -7.39 -9.25 -3.27
C SER A 127 -7.31 -7.82 -3.78
N TRP A 128 -6.89 -7.71 -5.03
CA TRP A 128 -6.74 -6.43 -5.70
C TRP A 128 -7.56 -6.50 -7.00
N ASP A 129 -8.35 -5.47 -7.23
CA ASP A 129 -9.12 -5.35 -8.46
C ASP A 129 -9.05 -3.91 -8.96
N LYS A 130 -9.35 -3.70 -10.19
CA LYS A 130 -9.36 -2.34 -10.70
C LYS A 130 -10.44 -1.54 -9.97
N THR A 131 -10.26 -0.25 -9.91
CA THR A 131 -11.22 0.61 -9.23
C THR A 131 -12.58 0.51 -9.89
N ASN A 132 -13.63 0.61 -9.08
CA ASN A 132 -14.99 0.62 -9.58
C ASN A 132 -15.46 2.03 -9.88
N THR A 133 -14.61 3.04 -9.64
CA THR A 133 -14.99 4.42 -9.90
C THR A 133 -14.67 4.79 -11.34
N ARG A 134 -15.30 5.83 -11.83
CA ARG A 134 -15.07 6.30 -13.18
C ARG A 134 -14.49 7.70 -13.13
N GLY A 135 -13.77 8.05 -14.18
CA GLY A 135 -13.21 9.38 -14.27
C GLY A 135 -11.96 9.56 -13.47
N VAL A 136 -11.53 10.79 -13.36
CA VAL A 136 -10.27 11.11 -12.69
C VAL A 136 -10.46 11.09 -11.19
N MET A 137 -9.51 10.50 -10.47
CA MET A 137 -9.56 10.47 -9.03
C MET A 137 -9.45 11.88 -8.48
N ASN A 138 -10.23 12.17 -7.45
CA ASN A 138 -10.23 13.48 -6.83
C ASN A 138 -10.03 13.39 -5.32
N HIS A 139 -9.27 12.41 -4.88
CA HIS A 139 -8.96 12.27 -3.46
C HIS A 139 -8.14 13.47 -3.00
N GLN A 140 -8.49 14.02 -1.84
CA GLN A 140 -7.78 15.15 -1.27
C GLN A 140 -6.86 14.65 -0.17
N PHE A 141 -5.56 14.70 -0.40
CA PHE A 141 -4.59 14.22 0.57
C PHE A 141 -4.50 15.19 1.74
N LYS A 142 -4.48 14.64 2.94
CA LYS A 142 -4.38 15.47 4.12
C LYS A 142 -2.93 15.78 4.41
N ASN A 143 -2.70 16.76 5.28
CA ASN A 143 -1.36 17.12 5.66
C ASN A 143 -0.66 15.90 6.23
N GLY A 144 0.54 15.64 5.75
CA GLY A 144 1.29 14.49 6.18
C GLY A 144 1.05 13.28 5.33
N ASP A 145 0.04 13.30 4.48
CA ASP A 145 -0.30 12.19 3.63
C ASP A 145 -0.02 12.46 2.17
N GLU A 146 0.80 13.43 1.86
CA GLU A 146 1.12 13.72 0.46
C GLU A 146 1.82 12.53 -0.19
N PRO A 147 1.55 12.27 -1.45
CA PRO A 147 2.14 11.13 -2.12
C PRO A 147 3.66 11.19 -2.13
N SER A 148 4.29 10.02 -2.01
CA SER A 148 5.74 9.93 -1.99
C SER A 148 6.18 8.99 -3.09
N PHE A 149 7.10 9.45 -3.93
CA PHE A 149 7.58 8.66 -5.03
C PHE A 149 8.89 7.95 -4.75
N GLY A 150 9.17 7.71 -3.52
CA GLY A 150 10.35 6.99 -3.13
C GLY A 150 11.46 7.95 -2.76
N PRO A 151 12.37 7.46 -1.98
CA PRO A 151 13.36 8.30 -1.40
C PRO A 151 14.31 8.89 -2.40
N GLU A 152 14.63 8.23 -3.41
CA GLU A 152 15.59 8.68 -4.22
C GLU A 152 15.17 9.23 -5.43
N ARG A 153 13.97 9.36 -5.65
CA ARG A 153 13.55 9.83 -6.83
C ARG A 153 14.14 11.05 -7.19
N SER A 154 14.23 11.92 -6.33
CA SER A 154 14.67 13.19 -6.65
C SER A 154 16.05 13.13 -7.16
N ARG A 155 16.79 12.18 -6.97
CA ARG A 155 18.06 12.22 -7.31
C ARG A 155 18.30 11.57 -8.45
N ALA A 156 17.64 11.00 -8.83
CA ALA A 156 17.75 10.46 -9.92
C ALA A 156 18.87 10.01 -10.44
N THR A 157 19.35 9.80 -10.61
CA THR A 157 20.33 9.54 -11.08
C THR A 157 20.67 8.44 -11.36
N THR A 158 20.75 7.82 -11.65
CA THR A 158 21.19 7.01 -12.00
C THR A 158 21.13 5.82 -11.92
N VAL A 159 21.35 5.15 -11.98
CA VAL A 159 21.47 4.09 -11.89
C VAL A 159 20.95 3.11 -11.98
N ARG A 160 20.70 2.50 -12.36
CA ARG A 160 20.21 1.57 -12.63
C ARG A 160 20.38 0.40 -12.31
N ASN A 161 19.86 -0.37 -12.31
CA ASN A 161 20.02 -1.38 -11.87
C ASN A 161 19.59 -2.39 -12.40
N ASP A 162 19.79 -2.93 -12.56
CA ASP A 162 19.57 -3.87 -13.26
C ASP A 162 19.24 -5.10 -12.69
N ASN A 163 19.19 -5.34 -11.59
CA ASN A 163 18.82 -6.56 -11.05
C ASN A 163 17.50 -6.47 -10.47
N LEU A 164 16.46 -6.73 -11.20
CA LEU A 164 15.12 -6.77 -10.68
C LEU A 164 14.98 -7.96 -9.74
N PRO A 165 14.29 -7.77 -8.61
CA PRO A 165 14.19 -8.83 -7.59
C PRO A 165 13.14 -9.89 -7.90
N PHE A 166 12.75 -10.05 -9.12
CA PHE A 166 11.82 -11.09 -9.52
C PHE A 166 12.10 -11.58 -10.93
#